data_de5994f5aecbc61f834a05dd5d132d72
#
_entry.id   de5994f5aecbc61f834a05dd5d132d72
#
_cell.length_a   1.000
_cell.length_b   1.000
_cell.length_c   1.000
_cell.angle_alpha   90.00
_cell.angle_beta   90.00
_cell.angle_gamma   90.00
#
_symmetry.space_group_name_H-M   'P 1'
#
loop_
_entity.id
_entity.type
_entity.pdbx_description
1 polymer ?
#
loop_
_entity_poly.entity_id
_entity_poly.type
_entity_poly.pdbx_seq_one_letter_code
_entity_poly.pdbx_strand_id
1 'polypeptide(L)'
;MKHIALPQNTQRRLVWYLAMEEFVAANLTALVPPSAIGEREAFFLWQVPPTVIFGRNQVMEAEVNLPYCKAHDIKFFRRKSGGGCVYADMGNVMLSYVCDNTDVAFTFNRFLNLVALALRRLGVPAEKSGRNDVMIGGRKVSGNAFTLLPKGSIVHGTMMYDVDFEALQKAITPSAGKISSKGVDSVRSHVTNLKEELEAAGYSVGLEAFKNHLIKFFCTGDNGKLDQIVLSDADLAEIDRLEQAYLDPAFLEGRHHSYSVSFGGRVEGVGEVKVNVGLEREIPDQVGNDVSVISSVGLEGDFFQTGEASKALEAAIKGLPLEKDAIGNALKNKDLGILGLAGEDLLRIMFPSAEQNNKITK
;
A
#
# COMPACT_ATOMS: atom_id res chain seq x y z
N MET A 1 -20.45 -7.06 -8.58
CA MET A 1 -19.16 -6.70 -9.24
C MET A 1 -19.00 -7.49 -10.52
N LYS A 2 -18.22 -7.00 -11.48
CA LYS A 2 -17.86 -7.77 -12.69
C LYS A 2 -16.46 -8.38 -12.52
N HIS A 3 -16.35 -9.66 -12.84
CA HIS A 3 -15.05 -10.33 -12.89
C HIS A 3 -14.31 -9.91 -14.16
N ILE A 4 -13.13 -9.31 -14.03
CA ILE A 4 -12.28 -9.03 -15.19
C ILE A 4 -11.36 -10.23 -15.41
N ALA A 5 -11.48 -10.84 -16.58
CA ALA A 5 -10.73 -12.04 -16.96
C ALA A 5 -9.79 -11.75 -18.15
N LEU A 6 -8.69 -12.47 -18.18
CA LEU A 6 -7.77 -12.46 -19.32
C LEU A 6 -8.22 -13.51 -20.35
N PRO A 7 -8.01 -13.25 -21.65
CA PRO A 7 -8.38 -14.20 -22.70
C PRO A 7 -7.57 -15.49 -22.64
N GLN A 8 -6.35 -15.42 -22.11
CA GLN A 8 -5.47 -16.55 -21.88
C GLN A 8 -4.87 -16.45 -20.47
N ASN A 9 -4.70 -17.59 -19.83
CA ASN A 9 -4.06 -17.65 -18.50
C ASN A 9 -2.54 -17.51 -18.62
N THR A 10 -2.07 -16.35 -19.12
CA THR A 10 -0.65 -16.05 -19.28
C THR A 10 -0.16 -15.34 -18.04
N GLN A 11 0.84 -15.91 -17.38
CA GLN A 11 1.48 -15.28 -16.23
C GLN A 11 2.22 -14.01 -16.68
N ARG A 12 1.95 -12.90 -16.01
CA ARG A 12 2.59 -11.60 -16.21
C ARG A 12 3.40 -11.22 -14.98
N ARG A 13 4.29 -10.23 -15.11
CA ARG A 13 5.01 -9.68 -13.97
C ARG A 13 4.07 -8.80 -13.13
N LEU A 14 4.42 -8.57 -11.88
CA LEU A 14 3.59 -7.86 -10.90
C LEU A 14 3.10 -6.49 -11.40
N VAL A 15 3.98 -5.68 -11.94
CA VAL A 15 3.65 -4.31 -12.37
C VAL A 15 2.69 -4.27 -13.56
N TRP A 16 2.63 -5.33 -14.35
CA TRP A 16 1.62 -5.47 -15.40
C TRP A 16 0.20 -5.53 -14.81
N TYR A 17 0.02 -6.25 -13.71
CA TYR A 17 -1.28 -6.30 -13.02
C TYR A 17 -1.63 -4.97 -12.37
N LEU A 18 -0.65 -4.21 -11.87
CA LEU A 18 -0.90 -2.86 -11.37
C LEU A 18 -1.29 -1.91 -12.51
N ALA A 19 -0.69 -2.05 -13.69
CA ALA A 19 -1.09 -1.33 -14.90
C ALA A 19 -2.50 -1.74 -15.35
N MET A 20 -2.88 -3.03 -15.23
CA MET A 20 -4.23 -3.51 -15.47
C MET A 20 -5.24 -2.87 -14.53
N GLU A 21 -4.93 -2.69 -13.25
CA GLU A 21 -5.79 -1.96 -12.31
C GLU A 21 -6.07 -0.53 -12.79
N GLU A 22 -5.04 0.19 -13.22
CA GLU A 22 -5.19 1.55 -13.77
C GLU A 22 -6.00 1.57 -15.08
N PHE A 23 -5.73 0.61 -15.96
CA PHE A 23 -6.50 0.46 -17.21
C PHE A 23 -7.99 0.25 -16.92
N VAL A 24 -8.32 -0.71 -16.04
CA VAL A 24 -9.70 -1.00 -15.65
C VAL A 24 -10.35 0.22 -15.02
N ALA A 25 -9.65 0.95 -14.15
CA ALA A 25 -10.16 2.15 -13.51
C ALA A 25 -10.42 3.29 -14.51
N ALA A 26 -9.50 3.51 -15.46
CA ALA A 26 -9.64 4.53 -16.49
C ALA A 26 -10.80 4.25 -17.45
N ASN A 27 -11.07 2.96 -17.71
CA ASN A 27 -12.09 2.50 -18.66
C ASN A 27 -13.34 1.92 -17.97
N LEU A 28 -13.50 2.09 -16.66
CA LEU A 28 -14.53 1.43 -15.87
C LEU A 28 -15.95 1.70 -16.40
N THR A 29 -16.21 2.93 -16.83
CA THR A 29 -17.52 3.33 -17.38
C THR A 29 -17.84 2.63 -18.70
N ALA A 30 -16.83 2.35 -19.54
CA ALA A 30 -16.99 1.64 -20.81
C ALA A 30 -17.08 0.12 -20.62
N LEU A 31 -16.30 -0.42 -19.68
CA LEU A 31 -16.20 -1.85 -19.42
C LEU A 31 -17.38 -2.38 -18.59
N VAL A 32 -17.77 -1.64 -17.56
CA VAL A 32 -18.68 -2.13 -16.51
C VAL A 32 -19.99 -1.36 -16.53
N PRO A 33 -21.14 -2.00 -16.81
CA PRO A 33 -22.43 -1.37 -16.66
C PRO A 33 -22.69 -1.04 -15.18
N PRO A 34 -23.49 0.03 -14.88
CA PRO A 34 -23.81 0.35 -13.50
C PRO A 34 -24.65 -0.77 -12.85
N SER A 35 -24.45 -0.98 -11.56
CA SER A 35 -25.30 -1.84 -10.73
C SER A 35 -26.68 -1.21 -10.52
N ALA A 36 -27.58 -1.93 -9.84
CA ALA A 36 -28.92 -1.42 -9.48
C ALA A 36 -28.88 -0.14 -8.63
N ILE A 37 -27.77 0.10 -7.88
CA ILE A 37 -27.55 1.31 -7.08
C ILE A 37 -26.71 2.37 -7.81
N GLY A 38 -26.40 2.14 -9.10
CA GLY A 38 -25.66 3.10 -9.92
C GLY A 38 -24.13 2.96 -9.88
N GLU A 39 -23.58 2.16 -8.96
CA GLU A 39 -22.12 1.95 -8.83
C GLU A 39 -21.59 0.96 -9.88
N ARG A 40 -20.36 1.20 -10.33
CA ARG A 40 -19.59 0.29 -11.19
C ARG A 40 -18.45 -0.31 -10.42
N GLU A 41 -18.38 -1.62 -10.43
CA GLU A 41 -17.40 -2.37 -9.65
C GLU A 41 -16.82 -3.52 -10.47
N ALA A 42 -15.49 -3.63 -10.44
CA ALA A 42 -14.73 -4.70 -11.05
C ALA A 42 -13.86 -5.41 -10.00
N PHE A 43 -13.67 -6.70 -10.19
CA PHE A 43 -12.84 -7.53 -9.32
C PHE A 43 -12.06 -8.54 -10.15
N PHE A 44 -10.80 -8.77 -9.80
CA PHE A 44 -9.97 -9.83 -10.38
C PHE A 44 -8.90 -10.32 -9.42
N LEU A 45 -8.40 -11.51 -9.70
CA LEU A 45 -7.36 -12.18 -8.95
C LEU A 45 -6.14 -12.42 -9.84
N TRP A 46 -4.97 -12.38 -9.22
CA TRP A 46 -3.72 -12.67 -9.91
C TRP A 46 -2.67 -13.22 -8.95
N GLN A 47 -1.64 -13.85 -9.51
CA GLN A 47 -0.51 -14.41 -8.79
C GLN A 47 0.78 -14.11 -9.56
N VAL A 48 1.89 -14.05 -8.84
CA VAL A 48 3.20 -13.79 -9.43
C VAL A 48 4.27 -14.72 -8.82
N PRO A 49 5.34 -15.03 -9.55
CA PRO A 49 6.52 -15.66 -8.97
C PRO A 49 7.12 -14.75 -7.88
N PRO A 50 8.08 -15.25 -7.08
CA PRO A 50 8.69 -14.51 -5.99
C PRO A 50 9.05 -13.07 -6.37
N THR A 51 8.40 -12.13 -5.71
CA THR A 51 8.50 -10.69 -6.01
C THR A 51 8.31 -9.87 -4.75
N VAL A 52 9.15 -8.85 -4.54
CA VAL A 52 8.96 -7.83 -3.51
C VAL A 52 8.31 -6.60 -4.11
N ILE A 53 7.29 -6.05 -3.44
CA ILE A 53 6.68 -4.79 -3.82
C ILE A 53 6.66 -3.84 -2.63
N PHE A 54 7.26 -2.67 -2.79
CA PHE A 54 7.29 -1.64 -1.75
C PHE A 54 6.42 -0.45 -2.12
N GLY A 55 5.98 0.28 -1.10
CA GLY A 55 5.03 1.37 -1.26
C GLY A 55 5.63 2.60 -1.91
N ARG A 56 4.77 3.48 -2.40
CA ARG A 56 5.10 4.73 -3.07
C ARG A 56 6.12 5.59 -2.30
N ASN A 57 5.94 5.68 -0.98
CA ASN A 57 6.71 6.58 -0.11
C ASN A 57 7.86 5.86 0.63
N GLN A 58 8.15 4.61 0.28
CA GLN A 58 9.21 3.83 0.89
C GLN A 58 10.53 3.99 0.14
N VAL A 59 11.64 3.91 0.87
CA VAL A 59 13.00 3.89 0.31
C VAL A 59 13.37 2.44 0.02
N MET A 60 13.68 2.12 -1.23
CA MET A 60 13.92 0.75 -1.69
C MET A 60 15.00 0.05 -0.86
N GLU A 61 16.13 0.70 -0.64
CA GLU A 61 17.28 0.14 0.08
C GLU A 61 17.00 -0.11 1.57
N ALA A 62 16.03 0.61 2.14
CA ALA A 62 15.61 0.42 3.53
C ALA A 62 14.61 -0.72 3.70
N GLU A 63 13.90 -1.08 2.64
CA GLU A 63 12.76 -2.02 2.70
C GLU A 63 13.08 -3.38 2.06
N VAL A 64 13.97 -3.41 1.07
CA VAL A 64 14.27 -4.61 0.26
C VAL A 64 15.67 -5.11 0.58
N ASN A 65 15.78 -6.38 0.92
CA ASN A 65 17.08 -7.04 1.02
C ASN A 65 17.63 -7.34 -0.39
N LEU A 66 18.20 -6.30 -1.02
CA LEU A 66 18.68 -6.37 -2.40
C LEU A 66 19.68 -7.51 -2.66
N PRO A 67 20.67 -7.79 -1.77
CA PRO A 67 21.58 -8.93 -1.96
C PRO A 67 20.84 -10.26 -2.01
N TYR A 68 19.89 -10.49 -1.09
CA TYR A 68 19.11 -11.72 -1.05
C TYR A 68 18.23 -11.86 -2.28
N CYS A 69 17.49 -10.80 -2.64
CA CYS A 69 16.62 -10.80 -3.80
C CYS A 69 17.38 -11.10 -5.10
N LYS A 70 18.56 -10.49 -5.29
CA LYS A 70 19.41 -10.76 -6.47
C LYS A 70 19.92 -12.19 -6.50
N ALA A 71 20.34 -12.76 -5.35
CA ALA A 71 20.85 -14.12 -5.27
C ALA A 71 19.78 -15.20 -5.55
N HIS A 72 18.49 -14.89 -5.33
CA HIS A 72 17.38 -15.83 -5.47
C HIS A 72 16.44 -15.49 -6.64
N ASP A 73 16.85 -14.60 -7.55
CA ASP A 73 16.06 -14.10 -8.69
C ASP A 73 14.68 -13.52 -8.30
N ILE A 74 14.56 -12.99 -7.09
CA ILE A 74 13.36 -12.32 -6.61
C ILE A 74 13.33 -10.92 -7.22
N LYS A 75 12.30 -10.62 -8.00
CA LYS A 75 12.11 -9.30 -8.59
C LYS A 75 11.60 -8.33 -7.53
N PHE A 76 11.85 -7.03 -7.72
CA PHE A 76 11.34 -6.00 -6.80
C PHE A 76 10.86 -4.78 -7.58
N PHE A 77 9.74 -4.22 -7.13
CA PHE A 77 9.09 -3.10 -7.81
C PHE A 77 8.48 -2.13 -6.81
N ARG A 78 8.31 -0.87 -7.24
CA ARG A 78 7.56 0.15 -6.53
C ARG A 78 6.12 0.16 -7.01
N ARG A 79 5.15 0.29 -6.10
CA ARG A 79 3.75 0.55 -6.46
C ARG A 79 3.38 2.01 -6.23
N LYS A 80 2.31 2.49 -6.89
CA LYS A 80 1.81 3.87 -6.74
C LYS A 80 0.95 4.07 -5.50
N SER A 81 0.47 3.01 -4.87
CA SER A 81 -0.23 3.06 -3.58
C SER A 81 0.75 3.17 -2.40
N GLY A 82 0.25 3.69 -1.29
CA GLY A 82 0.99 3.72 -0.02
C GLY A 82 1.07 2.36 0.68
N GLY A 83 1.41 2.37 1.96
CA GLY A 83 1.55 1.18 2.78
C GLY A 83 2.96 0.57 2.75
N GLY A 84 3.17 -0.49 3.54
CA GLY A 84 4.45 -1.14 3.76
C GLY A 84 4.90 -2.06 2.62
N CYS A 85 6.13 -2.57 2.76
CA CYS A 85 6.73 -3.53 1.84
C CYS A 85 6.05 -4.90 1.97
N VAL A 86 5.87 -5.59 0.85
CA VAL A 86 5.19 -6.88 0.73
C VAL A 86 6.03 -7.84 -0.10
N TYR A 87 6.07 -9.10 0.33
CA TYR A 87 6.55 -10.22 -0.48
C TYR A 87 5.36 -11.00 -1.04
N ALA A 88 5.41 -11.35 -2.30
CA ALA A 88 4.42 -12.18 -2.97
C ALA A 88 5.11 -13.33 -3.69
N ASP A 89 4.48 -14.48 -3.69
CA ASP A 89 4.87 -15.68 -4.44
C ASP A 89 3.60 -16.40 -4.97
N MET A 90 3.75 -17.59 -5.53
CA MET A 90 2.62 -18.36 -6.05
C MET A 90 1.67 -18.88 -4.95
N GLY A 91 2.06 -18.80 -3.68
CA GLY A 91 1.20 -19.07 -2.51
C GLY A 91 0.37 -17.84 -2.08
N ASN A 92 0.63 -16.68 -2.67
CA ASN A 92 -0.10 -15.45 -2.39
C ASN A 92 -1.09 -15.15 -3.52
N VAL A 93 -2.38 -15.03 -3.20
CA VAL A 93 -3.40 -14.58 -4.15
C VAL A 93 -3.57 -13.08 -4.00
N MET A 94 -3.26 -12.36 -5.06
CA MET A 94 -3.46 -10.91 -5.10
C MET A 94 -4.91 -10.61 -5.49
N LEU A 95 -5.50 -9.66 -4.79
CA LEU A 95 -6.89 -9.23 -4.96
C LEU A 95 -6.88 -7.81 -5.51
N SER A 96 -7.63 -7.55 -6.57
CA SER A 96 -7.83 -6.20 -7.10
C SER A 96 -9.31 -5.89 -7.19
N TYR A 97 -9.71 -4.78 -6.57
CA TYR A 97 -11.05 -4.23 -6.60
C TYR A 97 -10.99 -2.80 -7.12
N VAL A 98 -11.80 -2.51 -8.14
CA VAL A 98 -11.87 -1.20 -8.80
C VAL A 98 -13.31 -0.72 -8.82
N CYS A 99 -13.56 0.52 -8.41
CA CYS A 99 -14.90 1.11 -8.43
C CYS A 99 -14.85 2.60 -8.79
N ASP A 100 -16.01 3.14 -9.18
CA ASP A 100 -16.22 4.57 -9.50
C ASP A 100 -16.53 5.43 -8.26
N ASN A 101 -16.53 4.84 -7.06
CA ASN A 101 -16.70 5.56 -5.82
C ASN A 101 -15.37 6.20 -5.36
N THR A 102 -15.40 7.49 -5.06
CA THR A 102 -14.24 8.27 -4.61
C THR A 102 -14.16 8.45 -3.10
N ASP A 103 -15.15 7.99 -2.32
CA ASP A 103 -15.04 7.89 -0.87
C ASP A 103 -14.14 6.70 -0.51
N VAL A 104 -12.86 7.00 -0.30
CA VAL A 104 -11.83 6.01 -0.02
C VAL A 104 -12.11 5.25 1.27
N ALA A 105 -12.53 5.96 2.33
CA ALA A 105 -12.75 5.35 3.63
C ALA A 105 -13.91 4.34 3.57
N PHE A 106 -15.00 4.73 2.93
CA PHE A 106 -16.16 3.85 2.70
C PHE A 106 -15.77 2.65 1.84
N THR A 107 -15.15 2.89 0.67
CA THR A 107 -14.77 1.87 -0.29
C THR A 107 -13.81 0.83 0.31
N PHE A 108 -12.79 1.31 1.00
CA PHE A 108 -11.79 0.48 1.63
C PHE A 108 -12.37 -0.38 2.74
N ASN A 109 -13.17 0.23 3.64
CA ASN A 109 -13.85 -0.48 4.72
C ASN A 109 -14.83 -1.53 4.19
N ARG A 110 -15.61 -1.19 3.15
CA ARG A 110 -16.55 -2.11 2.51
C ARG A 110 -15.84 -3.32 1.93
N PHE A 111 -14.77 -3.10 1.15
CA PHE A 111 -14.01 -4.19 0.54
C PHE A 111 -13.41 -5.14 1.59
N LEU A 112 -12.76 -4.63 2.64
CA LEU A 112 -12.18 -5.46 3.70
C LEU A 112 -13.23 -6.30 4.43
N ASN A 113 -14.42 -5.73 4.69
CA ASN A 113 -15.52 -6.46 5.30
C ASN A 113 -16.04 -7.58 4.39
N LEU A 114 -16.09 -7.34 3.07
CA LEU A 114 -16.48 -8.35 2.09
C LEU A 114 -15.44 -9.48 1.99
N VAL A 115 -14.15 -9.16 2.03
CA VAL A 115 -13.07 -10.17 2.09
C VAL A 115 -13.21 -11.01 3.35
N ALA A 116 -13.36 -10.39 4.52
CA ALA A 116 -13.57 -11.12 5.76
C ALA A 116 -14.83 -12.00 5.71
N LEU A 117 -15.92 -11.52 5.11
CA LEU A 117 -17.15 -12.30 4.93
C LEU A 117 -16.95 -13.50 4.00
N ALA A 118 -16.20 -13.32 2.89
CA ALA A 118 -15.87 -14.42 1.98
C ALA A 118 -15.10 -15.54 2.70
N LEU A 119 -14.16 -15.18 3.56
CA LEU A 119 -13.40 -16.15 4.38
C LEU A 119 -14.27 -16.82 5.43
N ARG A 120 -15.16 -16.08 6.09
CA ARG A 120 -16.12 -16.68 7.05
C ARG A 120 -17.04 -17.70 6.40
N ARG A 121 -17.41 -17.52 5.13
CA ARG A 121 -18.18 -18.53 4.36
C ARG A 121 -17.40 -19.80 4.04
N LEU A 122 -16.08 -19.75 4.14
CA LEU A 122 -15.20 -20.94 4.07
C LEU A 122 -14.99 -21.60 5.45
N GLY A 123 -15.59 -21.06 6.52
CA GLY A 123 -15.54 -21.66 7.85
C GLY A 123 -14.45 -21.13 8.78
N VAL A 124 -13.68 -20.10 8.39
CA VAL A 124 -12.65 -19.49 9.24
C VAL A 124 -13.13 -18.16 9.84
N PRO A 125 -12.81 -17.84 11.11
CA PRO A 125 -13.32 -16.66 11.81
C PRO A 125 -12.53 -15.40 11.44
N ALA A 126 -12.57 -15.03 10.15
CA ALA A 126 -11.87 -13.84 9.66
C ALA A 126 -12.58 -12.55 10.05
N GLU A 127 -11.83 -11.54 10.42
CA GLU A 127 -12.30 -10.21 10.78
C GLU A 127 -11.41 -9.12 10.17
N LYS A 128 -12.00 -7.96 9.89
CA LYS A 128 -11.25 -6.76 9.58
C LYS A 128 -10.64 -6.22 10.87
N SER A 129 -9.35 -5.93 10.87
CA SER A 129 -8.66 -5.37 12.03
C SER A 129 -7.72 -4.24 11.62
N GLY A 130 -7.58 -3.27 12.52
CA GLY A 130 -6.69 -2.14 12.32
C GLY A 130 -7.02 -1.30 11.10
N ARG A 131 -5.96 -0.79 10.45
CA ARG A 131 -6.04 0.14 9.33
C ARG A 131 -6.40 -0.55 8.01
N ASN A 132 -5.79 -1.69 7.73
CA ASN A 132 -5.78 -2.29 6.39
C ASN A 132 -5.64 -3.81 6.36
N ASP A 133 -5.84 -4.49 7.48
CA ASP A 133 -5.60 -5.91 7.59
C ASP A 133 -6.90 -6.72 7.69
N VAL A 134 -6.86 -7.96 7.19
CA VAL A 134 -7.82 -9.02 7.56
C VAL A 134 -7.08 -10.04 8.40
N MET A 135 -7.66 -10.38 9.54
CA MET A 135 -7.05 -11.20 10.58
C MET A 135 -7.84 -12.49 10.79
N ILE A 136 -7.16 -13.54 11.23
CA ILE A 136 -7.75 -14.78 11.75
C ILE A 136 -7.02 -15.09 13.05
N GLY A 137 -7.75 -15.18 14.17
CA GLY A 137 -7.15 -15.49 15.47
C GLY A 137 -6.03 -14.54 15.90
N GLY A 138 -6.16 -13.24 15.57
CA GLY A 138 -5.15 -12.23 15.90
C GLY A 138 -3.93 -12.23 14.97
N ARG A 139 -3.87 -13.10 13.95
CA ARG A 139 -2.80 -13.16 12.96
C ARG A 139 -3.28 -12.64 11.60
N LYS A 140 -2.47 -11.85 10.93
CA LYS A 140 -2.79 -11.26 9.63
C LYS A 140 -2.76 -12.32 8.53
N VAL A 141 -3.84 -12.42 7.77
CA VAL A 141 -3.95 -13.28 6.58
C VAL A 141 -3.97 -12.46 5.28
N SER A 142 -4.33 -11.18 5.37
CA SER A 142 -4.40 -10.27 4.21
C SER A 142 -3.98 -8.86 4.61
N GLY A 143 -3.15 -8.23 3.79
CA GLY A 143 -2.80 -6.82 3.88
C GLY A 143 -3.23 -6.09 2.63
N ASN A 144 -3.80 -4.89 2.79
CA ASN A 144 -4.43 -4.17 1.70
C ASN A 144 -3.92 -2.73 1.61
N ALA A 145 -3.97 -2.18 0.41
CA ALA A 145 -3.66 -0.80 0.12
C ALA A 145 -4.67 -0.25 -0.89
N PHE A 146 -4.70 1.07 -1.05
CA PHE A 146 -5.57 1.71 -2.01
C PHE A 146 -4.85 2.81 -2.79
N THR A 147 -5.44 3.15 -3.93
CA THR A 147 -5.08 4.33 -4.73
C THR A 147 -6.37 5.06 -5.10
N LEU A 148 -6.42 6.36 -4.76
CA LEU A 148 -7.49 7.23 -5.24
C LEU A 148 -7.12 7.77 -6.62
N LEU A 149 -8.06 7.68 -7.55
CA LEU A 149 -7.98 8.23 -8.90
C LEU A 149 -9.05 9.31 -9.07
N PRO A 150 -8.92 10.21 -10.07
CA PRO A 150 -9.89 11.29 -10.29
C PRO A 150 -11.34 10.82 -10.50
N LYS A 151 -11.54 9.57 -10.93
CA LYS A 151 -12.86 9.01 -11.27
C LYS A 151 -13.16 7.70 -10.55
N GLY A 152 -12.49 7.38 -9.45
CA GLY A 152 -12.75 6.15 -8.72
C GLY A 152 -11.61 5.74 -7.80
N SER A 153 -11.72 4.54 -7.27
CA SER A 153 -10.76 3.97 -6.33
C SER A 153 -10.30 2.58 -6.76
N ILE A 154 -9.05 2.29 -6.51
CA ILE A 154 -8.47 0.95 -6.59
C ILE A 154 -8.15 0.52 -5.17
N VAL A 155 -8.62 -0.65 -4.76
CA VAL A 155 -8.16 -1.34 -3.56
C VAL A 155 -7.51 -2.64 -4.00
N HIS A 156 -6.28 -2.86 -3.57
CA HIS A 156 -5.61 -4.12 -3.82
C HIS A 156 -5.02 -4.70 -2.54
N GLY A 157 -4.92 -6.00 -2.50
CA GLY A 157 -4.44 -6.70 -1.32
C GLY A 157 -3.78 -8.02 -1.64
N THR A 158 -3.08 -8.51 -0.64
CA THR A 158 -2.53 -9.85 -0.61
C THR A 158 -3.49 -10.76 0.15
N MET A 159 -3.57 -12.02 -0.27
CA MET A 159 -4.19 -13.09 0.51
C MET A 159 -3.15 -14.19 0.66
N MET A 160 -2.58 -14.32 1.84
CA MET A 160 -1.57 -15.31 2.16
C MET A 160 -2.23 -16.69 2.27
N TYR A 161 -2.31 -17.41 1.14
CA TYR A 161 -2.89 -18.73 1.11
C TYR A 161 -1.90 -19.81 1.56
N ASP A 162 -0.70 -19.84 0.99
CA ASP A 162 0.40 -20.80 1.29
C ASP A 162 1.75 -20.15 0.98
N VAL A 163 2.02 -18.98 1.55
CA VAL A 163 3.21 -18.14 1.31
C VAL A 163 4.42 -18.72 2.02
N ASP A 164 5.58 -18.67 1.38
CA ASP A 164 6.87 -18.99 2.00
C ASP A 164 7.30 -17.84 2.95
N PHE A 165 7.01 -18.00 4.24
CA PHE A 165 7.36 -17.01 5.26
C PHE A 165 8.87 -16.90 5.53
N GLU A 166 9.67 -17.92 5.21
CA GLU A 166 11.11 -17.85 5.32
C GLU A 166 11.69 -16.95 4.22
N ALA A 167 11.24 -17.14 2.97
CA ALA A 167 11.60 -16.26 1.86
C ALA A 167 11.10 -14.82 2.09
N LEU A 168 9.88 -14.65 2.58
CA LEU A 168 9.31 -13.34 2.95
C LEU A 168 10.23 -12.61 3.93
N GLN A 169 10.64 -13.26 5.02
CA GLN A 169 11.47 -12.66 6.05
C GLN A 169 12.86 -12.27 5.55
N LYS A 170 13.43 -13.08 4.66
CA LYS A 170 14.76 -12.82 4.08
C LYS A 170 14.75 -11.76 2.99
N ALA A 171 13.65 -11.65 2.23
CA ALA A 171 13.51 -10.72 1.11
C ALA A 171 13.21 -9.29 1.55
N ILE A 172 12.52 -9.10 2.69
CA ILE A 172 12.15 -7.79 3.22
C ILE A 172 13.10 -7.44 4.37
N THR A 173 13.64 -6.22 4.35
CA THR A 173 14.40 -5.65 5.46
C THR A 173 13.41 -5.01 6.44
N PRO A 174 13.29 -5.49 7.68
CA PRO A 174 12.45 -4.81 8.66
C PRO A 174 13.04 -3.45 9.01
N SER A 175 12.20 -2.42 9.18
CA SER A 175 12.64 -1.14 9.71
C SER A 175 13.33 -1.32 11.09
N ALA A 176 14.30 -0.44 11.40
CA ALA A 176 15.08 -0.52 12.65
C ALA A 176 14.20 -0.58 13.91
N GLY A 177 13.01 0.03 13.89
CA GLY A 177 12.02 -0.07 14.97
C GLY A 177 11.34 -1.44 15.11
N LYS A 178 11.41 -2.28 14.07
CA LYS A 178 10.87 -3.66 14.09
C LYS A 178 11.93 -4.71 14.43
N ILE A 179 13.22 -4.36 14.34
CA ILE A 179 14.34 -5.29 14.57
C ILE A 179 14.58 -5.57 16.06
N SER A 180 14.06 -4.77 16.98
CA SER A 180 14.49 -4.78 18.41
C SER A 180 14.15 -6.05 19.20
N SER A 181 13.41 -6.99 18.67
CA SER A 181 13.26 -8.31 19.31
C SER A 181 12.58 -9.32 18.39
N LYS A 182 13.23 -10.36 17.93
CA LYS A 182 12.63 -11.66 17.57
C LYS A 182 12.92 -12.14 16.13
N GLY A 183 13.46 -13.37 16.04
CA GLY A 183 13.71 -14.15 14.85
C GLY A 183 12.42 -14.65 14.12
N VAL A 184 12.55 -15.75 13.31
CA VAL A 184 11.49 -16.35 12.46
C VAL A 184 10.15 -16.56 13.20
N ASP A 185 10.19 -16.86 14.49
CA ASP A 185 8.98 -16.99 15.35
C ASP A 185 8.19 -15.69 15.44
N SER A 186 8.82 -14.54 15.24
CA SER A 186 8.18 -13.22 15.25
C SER A 186 7.31 -12.98 14.04
N VAL A 187 7.69 -13.41 12.84
CA VAL A 187 6.84 -13.28 11.64
C VAL A 187 5.59 -14.15 11.82
N ARG A 188 5.76 -15.44 12.17
CA ARG A 188 4.67 -16.38 12.39
C ARG A 188 3.73 -16.00 13.54
N SER A 189 4.18 -15.20 14.49
CA SER A 189 3.30 -14.68 15.56
C SER A 189 2.35 -13.57 15.09
N HIS A 190 2.63 -12.94 13.94
CA HIS A 190 1.87 -11.81 13.41
C HIS A 190 1.14 -12.11 12.10
N VAL A 191 1.56 -13.12 11.34
CA VAL A 191 0.95 -13.53 10.06
C VAL A 191 0.60 -15.01 10.07
N THR A 192 -0.34 -15.40 9.19
CA THR A 192 -0.74 -16.80 9.01
C THR A 192 -1.08 -17.07 7.55
N ASN A 193 -0.94 -18.33 7.14
CA ASN A 193 -1.45 -18.80 5.87
C ASN A 193 -2.90 -19.27 6.01
N LEU A 194 -3.75 -18.90 5.06
CA LEU A 194 -5.16 -19.30 5.05
C LEU A 194 -5.31 -20.82 4.99
N LYS A 195 -4.44 -21.52 4.28
CA LYS A 195 -4.41 -22.97 4.19
C LYS A 195 -4.30 -23.61 5.57
N GLU A 196 -3.38 -23.14 6.41
CA GLU A 196 -3.19 -23.65 7.78
C GLU A 196 -4.45 -23.40 8.63
N GLU A 197 -5.09 -22.24 8.49
CA GLU A 197 -6.33 -21.90 9.21
C GLU A 197 -7.52 -22.76 8.78
N LEU A 198 -7.64 -23.03 7.48
CA LEU A 198 -8.67 -23.93 6.93
C LEU A 198 -8.48 -25.37 7.43
N GLU A 199 -7.27 -25.88 7.37
CA GLU A 199 -6.92 -27.21 7.85
C GLU A 199 -7.19 -27.34 9.35
N ALA A 200 -6.83 -26.34 10.15
CA ALA A 200 -7.12 -26.31 11.60
C ALA A 200 -8.63 -26.27 11.89
N ALA A 201 -9.43 -25.67 11.01
CA ALA A 201 -10.90 -25.68 11.08
C ALA A 201 -11.55 -26.96 10.50
N GLY A 202 -10.76 -27.93 10.03
CA GLY A 202 -11.23 -29.21 9.47
C GLY A 202 -11.62 -29.16 8.00
N TYR A 203 -11.20 -28.11 7.26
CA TYR A 203 -11.50 -27.94 5.85
C TYR A 203 -10.24 -28.16 4.99
N SER A 204 -10.41 -28.85 3.86
CA SER A 204 -9.37 -29.00 2.84
C SER A 204 -9.84 -28.30 1.57
N VAL A 205 -9.38 -27.07 1.35
CA VAL A 205 -9.74 -26.26 0.20
C VAL A 205 -8.47 -25.96 -0.60
N GLY A 206 -8.32 -26.54 -1.78
CA GLY A 206 -7.16 -26.26 -2.62
C GLY A 206 -7.15 -24.82 -3.18
N LEU A 207 -5.98 -24.32 -3.58
CA LEU A 207 -5.77 -22.95 -4.05
C LEU A 207 -6.74 -22.54 -5.18
N GLU A 208 -6.94 -23.39 -6.19
CA GLU A 208 -7.85 -23.08 -7.29
C GLU A 208 -9.32 -23.07 -6.85
N ALA A 209 -9.71 -23.96 -5.93
CA ALA A 209 -11.05 -23.94 -5.33
C ALA A 209 -11.26 -22.66 -4.50
N PHE A 210 -10.25 -22.21 -3.78
CA PHE A 210 -10.27 -20.95 -3.05
C PHE A 210 -10.42 -19.74 -3.98
N LYS A 211 -9.64 -19.65 -5.06
CA LYS A 211 -9.77 -18.59 -6.07
C LYS A 211 -11.16 -18.55 -6.68
N ASN A 212 -11.68 -19.71 -7.06
CA ASN A 212 -13.04 -19.84 -7.59
C ASN A 212 -14.11 -19.44 -6.58
N HIS A 213 -13.91 -19.74 -5.29
CA HIS A 213 -14.81 -19.28 -4.22
C HIS A 213 -14.86 -17.74 -4.17
N LEU A 214 -13.70 -17.08 -4.20
CA LEU A 214 -13.64 -15.62 -4.19
C LEU A 214 -14.32 -15.01 -5.43
N ILE A 215 -14.00 -15.51 -6.63
CA ILE A 215 -14.62 -15.03 -7.87
C ILE A 215 -16.14 -15.18 -7.82
N LYS A 216 -16.64 -16.33 -7.39
CA LYS A 216 -18.09 -16.56 -7.24
C LYS A 216 -18.71 -15.66 -6.18
N PHE A 217 -18.05 -15.51 -5.04
CA PHE A 217 -18.54 -14.67 -3.95
C PHE A 217 -18.71 -13.21 -4.38
N PHE A 218 -17.71 -12.66 -5.06
CA PHE A 218 -17.71 -11.24 -5.47
C PHE A 218 -18.49 -10.97 -6.76
N CYS A 219 -18.51 -11.92 -7.70
CA CYS A 219 -18.92 -11.65 -9.07
C CYS A 219 -20.13 -12.48 -9.55
N THR A 220 -20.81 -13.21 -8.67
CA THR A 220 -22.09 -13.83 -9.02
C THR A 220 -23.20 -12.79 -8.96
N GLY A 221 -23.89 -12.56 -10.08
CA GLY A 221 -25.03 -11.68 -10.16
C GLY A 221 -26.32 -12.28 -9.56
N ASP A 222 -27.37 -11.46 -9.48
CA ASP A 222 -28.69 -11.86 -8.92
C ASP A 222 -29.31 -13.06 -9.65
N ASN A 223 -28.94 -13.26 -10.91
CA ASN A 223 -29.38 -14.42 -11.72
C ASN A 223 -28.62 -15.74 -11.42
N GLY A 224 -27.72 -15.73 -10.42
CA GLY A 224 -26.86 -16.86 -10.04
C GLY A 224 -25.74 -17.19 -11.02
N LYS A 225 -25.52 -16.37 -12.06
CA LYS A 225 -24.46 -16.53 -13.04
C LYS A 225 -23.27 -15.65 -12.73
N LEU A 226 -22.09 -16.13 -13.11
CA LEU A 226 -20.86 -15.34 -13.03
C LEU A 226 -20.94 -14.17 -14.03
N ASP A 227 -20.81 -12.96 -13.52
CA ASP A 227 -20.73 -11.74 -14.29
C ASP A 227 -19.27 -11.47 -14.68
N GLN A 228 -18.90 -11.77 -15.92
CA GLN A 228 -17.53 -11.72 -16.41
C GLN A 228 -17.36 -10.84 -17.64
N ILE A 229 -16.24 -10.15 -17.70
CA ILE A 229 -15.76 -9.37 -18.85
C ILE A 229 -14.38 -9.90 -19.20
N VAL A 230 -14.20 -10.31 -20.44
CA VAL A 230 -12.90 -10.76 -20.95
C VAL A 230 -12.26 -9.59 -21.70
N LEU A 231 -11.04 -9.22 -21.30
CA LEU A 231 -10.28 -8.16 -21.98
C LEU A 231 -9.89 -8.57 -23.39
N SER A 232 -9.95 -7.62 -24.32
CA SER A 232 -9.54 -7.80 -25.71
C SER A 232 -8.01 -7.66 -25.86
N ASP A 233 -7.49 -8.08 -27.02
CA ASP A 233 -6.07 -7.90 -27.37
C ASP A 233 -5.68 -6.40 -27.40
N ALA A 234 -6.60 -5.51 -27.79
CA ALA A 234 -6.38 -4.07 -27.75
C ALA A 234 -6.25 -3.55 -26.31
N ASP A 235 -7.05 -4.07 -25.38
CA ASP A 235 -6.95 -3.74 -23.96
C ASP A 235 -5.61 -4.20 -23.39
N LEU A 236 -5.16 -5.41 -23.75
CA LEU A 236 -3.86 -5.94 -23.32
C LEU A 236 -2.69 -5.09 -23.83
N ALA A 237 -2.75 -4.64 -25.08
CA ALA A 237 -1.73 -3.75 -25.66
C ALA A 237 -1.67 -2.39 -24.92
N GLU A 238 -2.81 -1.85 -24.51
CA GLU A 238 -2.83 -0.61 -23.72
C GLU A 238 -2.28 -0.84 -22.30
N ILE A 239 -2.56 -1.98 -21.67
CA ILE A 239 -1.98 -2.35 -20.37
C ILE A 239 -0.44 -2.49 -20.51
N ASP A 240 0.06 -3.13 -21.58
CA ASP A 240 1.49 -3.24 -21.86
C ASP A 240 2.16 -1.84 -21.98
N ARG A 241 1.44 -0.86 -22.55
CA ARG A 241 1.91 0.52 -22.62
C ARG A 241 1.94 1.21 -21.26
N LEU A 242 0.91 1.04 -20.45
CA LEU A 242 0.81 1.60 -19.09
C LEU A 242 1.88 1.00 -18.15
N GLU A 243 2.23 -0.26 -18.33
CA GLU A 243 3.26 -0.94 -17.55
C GLU A 243 4.62 -0.22 -17.64
N GLN A 244 4.95 0.42 -18.78
CA GLN A 244 6.25 1.07 -18.98
C GLN A 244 6.55 2.14 -17.93
N ALA A 245 5.52 2.82 -17.42
CA ALA A 245 5.69 3.81 -16.34
C ALA A 245 6.16 3.19 -15.00
N TYR A 246 5.87 1.92 -14.76
CA TYR A 246 6.36 1.20 -13.58
C TYR A 246 7.76 0.65 -13.75
N LEU A 247 8.21 0.49 -15.00
CA LEU A 247 9.54 -0.04 -15.35
C LEU A 247 10.58 1.08 -15.48
N ASP A 248 10.15 2.34 -15.41
CA ASP A 248 11.07 3.48 -15.41
C ASP A 248 11.99 3.42 -14.16
N PRO A 249 13.32 3.39 -14.35
CA PRO A 249 14.28 3.40 -13.25
C PRO A 249 14.06 4.58 -12.28
N ALA A 250 13.70 5.75 -12.80
CA ALA A 250 13.42 6.92 -11.98
C ALA A 250 12.19 6.74 -11.07
N PHE A 251 11.20 5.95 -11.52
CA PHE A 251 10.06 5.57 -10.67
C PHE A 251 10.45 4.51 -9.64
N LEU A 252 11.24 3.50 -10.05
CA LEU A 252 11.68 2.44 -9.15
C LEU A 252 12.55 2.97 -8.01
N GLU A 253 13.57 3.73 -8.32
CA GLU A 253 14.53 4.28 -7.35
C GLU A 253 13.90 5.42 -6.52
N GLY A 254 13.01 6.19 -7.13
CA GLY A 254 12.46 7.40 -6.52
C GLY A 254 13.40 8.59 -6.66
N ARG A 255 13.00 9.72 -6.09
CA ARG A 255 13.81 10.94 -6.13
C ARG A 255 14.79 10.94 -4.96
N HIS A 256 16.07 10.83 -5.25
CA HIS A 256 17.12 11.09 -4.26
C HIS A 256 17.31 12.61 -4.14
N HIS A 257 16.78 13.18 -3.07
CA HIS A 257 17.09 14.55 -2.67
C HIS A 257 18.06 14.53 -1.49
N SER A 258 19.07 15.35 -1.56
CA SER A 258 19.91 15.62 -0.38
C SER A 258 19.13 16.54 0.57
N TYR A 259 18.77 16.00 1.73
CA TYR A 259 18.12 16.77 2.78
C TYR A 259 19.12 17.11 3.88
N SER A 260 18.94 18.27 4.52
CA SER A 260 19.82 18.75 5.59
C SER A 260 19.55 18.05 6.92
N VAL A 261 18.26 17.74 7.18
CA VAL A 261 17.81 17.11 8.42
C VAL A 261 16.61 16.19 8.15
N SER A 262 16.49 15.14 8.96
CA SER A 262 15.37 14.20 8.90
C SER A 262 14.82 13.95 10.28
N PHE A 263 13.49 13.86 10.36
CA PHE A 263 12.73 13.58 11.56
C PHE A 263 11.87 12.35 11.32
N GLY A 264 11.88 11.38 12.22
CA GLY A 264 11.11 10.15 12.05
C GLY A 264 10.29 9.81 13.27
N GLY A 265 9.12 9.24 13.08
CA GLY A 265 8.25 8.78 14.16
C GLY A 265 7.14 7.87 13.66
N ARG A 266 6.53 7.15 14.60
CA ARG A 266 5.36 6.32 14.34
C ARG A 266 4.12 7.01 14.87
N VAL A 267 3.09 7.13 14.02
CA VAL A 267 1.79 7.68 14.38
C VAL A 267 0.77 6.54 14.40
N GLU A 268 0.03 6.42 15.50
CA GLU A 268 -0.98 5.38 15.64
C GLU A 268 -2.09 5.54 14.58
N GLY A 269 -2.49 4.46 13.95
CA GLY A 269 -3.46 4.48 12.85
C GLY A 269 -2.92 4.97 11.50
N VAL A 270 -1.75 5.63 11.47
CA VAL A 270 -1.12 6.16 10.23
C VAL A 270 0.04 5.28 9.77
N GLY A 271 0.98 4.97 10.65
CA GLY A 271 2.18 4.21 10.34
C GLY A 271 3.47 4.98 10.63
N GLU A 272 4.56 4.57 10.01
CA GLU A 272 5.84 5.29 10.08
C GLU A 272 5.79 6.50 9.16
N VAL A 273 6.21 7.65 9.68
CA VAL A 273 6.32 8.92 8.94
C VAL A 273 7.69 9.50 9.19
N LYS A 274 8.41 9.77 8.11
CA LYS A 274 9.70 10.47 8.16
C LYS A 274 9.58 11.75 7.34
N VAL A 275 9.91 12.86 7.96
CA VAL A 275 9.94 14.20 7.35
C VAL A 275 11.39 14.55 7.06
N ASN A 276 11.70 14.75 5.80
CA ASN A 276 13.02 15.16 5.34
C ASN A 276 12.96 16.64 4.93
N VAL A 277 13.90 17.45 5.42
CA VAL A 277 13.91 18.89 5.21
C VAL A 277 15.26 19.31 4.64
N GLY A 278 15.24 19.96 3.49
CA GLY A 278 16.37 20.71 2.96
C GLY A 278 16.36 22.13 3.51
N LEU A 279 17.52 22.62 3.94
CA LEU A 279 17.69 23.97 4.44
C LEU A 279 18.63 24.73 3.52
N GLU A 280 18.32 26.01 3.30
CA GLU A 280 19.23 26.95 2.65
C GLU A 280 19.39 28.21 3.53
N ARG A 281 20.51 28.87 3.37
CA ARG A 281 20.77 30.13 4.07
C ARG A 281 20.14 31.26 3.27
N GLU A 282 19.26 32.03 3.89
CA GLU A 282 18.93 33.36 3.37
C GLU A 282 20.09 34.33 3.64
N ILE A 283 20.50 35.06 2.60
CA ILE A 283 21.49 36.14 2.75
C ILE A 283 20.77 37.26 3.49
N PRO A 284 21.23 37.69 4.68
CA PRO A 284 20.49 38.61 5.49
C PRO A 284 20.43 40.01 4.84
N ASP A 285 19.25 40.62 4.88
CA ASP A 285 19.13 42.05 4.80
C ASP A 285 19.75 42.68 6.07
N GLN A 286 20.86 43.37 5.91
CA GLN A 286 21.48 44.41 6.80
C GLN A 286 21.61 44.16 8.31
N VAL A 287 21.16 43.08 8.90
CA VAL A 287 21.33 42.78 10.34
C VAL A 287 21.71 41.32 10.55
N GLY A 288 22.94 41.03 10.47
CA GLY A 288 23.82 39.96 10.95
C GLY A 288 23.34 38.62 11.52
N ASN A 289 22.14 38.15 11.32
CA ASN A 289 21.70 36.81 11.74
C ASN A 289 21.41 35.92 10.52
N ASP A 290 22.26 34.93 10.28
CA ASP A 290 22.04 33.86 9.29
C ASP A 290 20.78 33.03 9.70
N VAL A 291 19.66 33.29 9.09
CA VAL A 291 18.45 32.45 9.27
C VAL A 291 18.43 31.38 8.19
N SER A 292 18.40 30.11 8.60
CA SER A 292 18.19 29.00 7.69
C SER A 292 16.69 28.79 7.48
N VAL A 293 16.26 28.80 6.20
CA VAL A 293 14.88 28.56 5.83
C VAL A 293 14.73 27.22 5.09
N ILE A 294 13.52 26.68 5.13
CA ILE A 294 13.18 25.42 4.47
C ILE A 294 13.16 25.65 2.95
N SER A 295 14.03 24.96 2.22
CA SER A 295 14.12 25.01 0.75
C SER A 295 13.37 23.88 0.05
N SER A 296 13.33 22.70 0.68
CA SER A 296 12.64 21.51 0.14
C SER A 296 12.13 20.61 1.25
N VAL A 297 11.09 19.83 0.94
CA VAL A 297 10.49 18.88 1.89
C VAL A 297 10.15 17.56 1.18
N GLY A 298 10.42 16.44 1.86
CA GLY A 298 10.01 15.12 1.44
C GLY A 298 9.38 14.32 2.58
N LEU A 299 8.46 13.45 2.23
CA LEU A 299 7.86 12.51 3.17
C LEU A 299 8.18 11.08 2.73
N GLU A 300 8.64 10.27 3.68
CA GLU A 300 8.89 8.84 3.52
C GLU A 300 8.12 8.06 4.59
N GLY A 301 7.76 6.80 4.30
CA GLY A 301 7.12 5.92 5.27
C GLY A 301 6.08 4.97 4.68
N ASP A 302 5.33 4.32 5.58
CA ASP A 302 4.32 3.32 5.24
C ASP A 302 2.87 3.83 5.40
N PHE A 303 2.68 5.14 5.29
CA PHE A 303 1.37 5.79 5.38
C PHE A 303 0.57 5.71 4.07
N PHE A 304 -0.75 5.88 4.19
CA PHE A 304 -1.66 6.00 3.05
C PHE A 304 -1.98 7.47 2.75
N GLN A 305 -2.05 7.80 1.46
CA GLN A 305 -2.34 9.16 1.01
C GLN A 305 -3.38 9.19 -0.10
N THR A 306 -4.13 10.28 -0.18
CA THR A 306 -5.15 10.54 -1.21
C THR A 306 -4.66 11.54 -2.28
N GLY A 307 -3.46 12.08 -2.12
CA GLY A 307 -2.87 13.09 -3.01
C GLY A 307 -1.35 13.11 -2.98
N GLU A 308 -0.76 14.24 -3.33
CA GLU A 308 0.70 14.48 -3.33
C GLU A 308 1.16 15.08 -1.98
N ALA A 309 1.17 14.27 -0.93
CA ALA A 309 1.42 14.71 0.45
C ALA A 309 2.73 15.50 0.63
N SER A 310 3.83 15.04 0.01
CA SER A 310 5.11 15.77 0.07
C SER A 310 5.00 17.17 -0.54
N LYS A 311 4.32 17.32 -1.67
CA LYS A 311 4.11 18.62 -2.32
C LYS A 311 3.20 19.52 -1.49
N ALA A 312 2.16 18.94 -0.87
CA ALA A 312 1.25 19.69 0.00
C ALA A 312 1.96 20.22 1.25
N LEU A 313 2.83 19.39 1.85
CA LEU A 313 3.64 19.80 2.99
C LEU A 313 4.69 20.86 2.56
N GLU A 314 5.41 20.62 1.46
CA GLU A 314 6.38 21.60 0.94
C GLU A 314 5.73 22.95 0.67
N ALA A 315 4.58 22.97 0.00
CA ALA A 315 3.83 24.21 -0.26
C ALA A 315 3.36 24.94 1.00
N ALA A 316 3.20 24.19 2.12
CA ALA A 316 2.78 24.78 3.39
C ALA A 316 3.94 25.43 4.16
N ILE A 317 5.16 24.85 4.12
CA ILE A 317 6.23 25.24 5.04
C ILE A 317 7.53 25.73 4.36
N LYS A 318 7.63 25.66 3.03
CA LYS A 318 8.78 26.18 2.27
C LYS A 318 8.93 27.69 2.50
N GLY A 319 10.17 28.13 2.69
CA GLY A 319 10.51 29.55 3.01
C GLY A 319 10.33 29.92 4.48
N LEU A 320 9.79 29.00 5.32
CA LEU A 320 9.70 29.26 6.76
C LEU A 320 10.99 28.84 7.48
N PRO A 321 11.32 29.45 8.63
CA PRO A 321 12.36 28.93 9.51
C PRO A 321 11.92 27.55 10.07
N LEU A 322 12.91 26.69 10.35
CA LEU A 322 12.67 25.38 10.96
C LEU A 322 12.40 25.55 12.48
N GLU A 323 11.27 26.16 12.79
CA GLU A 323 10.84 26.50 14.15
C GLU A 323 9.43 25.97 14.40
N LYS A 324 9.18 25.47 15.63
CA LYS A 324 7.93 24.83 16.02
C LYS A 324 6.70 25.73 15.80
N ASP A 325 6.79 26.99 16.21
CA ASP A 325 5.65 27.91 16.15
C ASP A 325 5.35 28.34 14.71
N ALA A 326 6.38 28.57 13.89
CA ALA A 326 6.22 28.92 12.48
C ALA A 326 5.55 27.79 11.70
N ILE A 327 6.06 26.57 11.85
CA ILE A 327 5.52 25.39 11.19
C ILE A 327 4.14 25.04 11.75
N GLY A 328 3.92 25.14 13.06
CA GLY A 328 2.65 24.87 13.70
C GLY A 328 1.52 25.78 13.19
N ASN A 329 1.80 27.08 13.02
CA ASN A 329 0.85 28.02 12.44
C ASN A 329 0.52 27.69 10.97
N ALA A 330 1.53 27.27 10.19
CA ALA A 330 1.36 26.92 8.78
C ALA A 330 0.58 25.62 8.58
N LEU A 331 0.70 24.66 9.49
CA LEU A 331 0.00 23.36 9.44
C LEU A 331 -1.37 23.36 10.13
N LYS A 332 -1.76 24.44 10.79
CA LYS A 332 -3.03 24.53 11.51
C LYS A 332 -4.22 24.35 10.54
N ASN A 333 -5.03 23.34 10.82
CA ASN A 333 -6.19 22.96 9.99
C ASN A 333 -5.84 22.60 8.52
N LYS A 334 -4.59 22.25 8.23
CA LYS A 334 -4.16 21.88 6.88
C LYS A 334 -4.38 20.38 6.68
N ASP A 335 -5.13 20.02 5.63
CA ASP A 335 -5.17 18.65 5.15
C ASP A 335 -3.99 18.42 4.19
N LEU A 336 -3.13 17.47 4.53
CA LEU A 336 -1.98 17.07 3.70
C LEU A 336 -2.30 15.88 2.79
N GLY A 337 -3.53 15.40 2.82
CA GLY A 337 -3.93 14.22 2.07
C GLY A 337 -3.31 12.92 2.58
N ILE A 338 -2.93 12.84 3.86
CA ILE A 338 -2.49 11.60 4.52
C ILE A 338 -3.60 11.13 5.46
N LEU A 339 -4.07 9.90 5.27
CA LEU A 339 -5.18 9.38 6.08
C LEU A 339 -4.80 9.27 7.56
N GLY A 340 -5.59 9.94 8.39
CA GLY A 340 -5.47 9.88 9.84
C GLY A 340 -4.32 10.73 10.43
N LEU A 341 -3.55 11.47 9.62
CA LEU A 341 -2.47 12.32 10.08
C LEU A 341 -2.97 13.76 10.28
N ALA A 342 -2.75 14.29 11.48
CA ALA A 342 -2.96 15.71 11.78
C ALA A 342 -1.63 16.50 11.70
N GLY A 343 -1.72 17.81 11.47
CA GLY A 343 -0.54 18.69 11.50
C GLY A 343 0.22 18.63 12.83
N GLU A 344 -0.47 18.41 13.93
CA GLU A 344 0.10 18.24 15.27
C GLU A 344 0.95 16.96 15.40
N ASP A 345 0.63 15.90 14.66
CA ASP A 345 1.44 14.68 14.63
C ASP A 345 2.80 14.96 13.98
N LEU A 346 2.82 15.73 12.89
CA LEU A 346 4.06 16.15 12.26
C LEU A 346 4.90 17.04 13.19
N LEU A 347 4.26 17.95 13.92
CA LEU A 347 4.97 18.78 14.90
C LEU A 347 5.60 17.94 16.02
N ARG A 348 4.92 16.89 16.47
CA ARG A 348 5.49 15.97 17.47
C ARG A 348 6.68 15.18 16.91
N ILE A 349 6.64 14.81 15.62
CA ILE A 349 7.75 14.12 14.94
C ILE A 349 8.94 15.06 14.75
N MET A 350 8.69 16.29 14.30
CA MET A 350 9.76 17.27 14.00
C MET A 350 10.35 17.91 15.27
N PHE A 351 9.55 18.06 16.31
CA PHE A 351 9.93 18.72 17.58
C PHE A 351 9.51 17.86 18.77
N PRO A 352 10.14 16.69 18.99
CA PRO A 352 9.79 15.81 20.10
C PRO A 352 10.04 16.48 21.45
N SER A 353 9.17 16.24 22.43
CA SER A 353 9.37 16.70 23.78
C SER A 353 10.57 15.98 24.45
N ALA A 354 11.20 16.64 25.44
CA ALA A 354 12.38 16.09 26.13
C ALA A 354 12.14 14.68 26.75
N GLU A 355 10.89 14.35 27.08
CA GLU A 355 10.50 13.02 27.60
C GLU A 355 10.50 11.91 26.52
N GLN A 356 10.35 12.25 25.24
CA GLN A 356 10.35 11.30 24.13
C GLN A 356 11.76 10.95 23.66
N ASN A 357 12.72 11.84 23.82
CA ASN A 357 14.12 11.58 23.46
C ASN A 357 14.79 10.47 24.30
N ASN A 358 14.33 10.22 25.52
CA ASN A 358 14.86 9.16 26.38
C ASN A 358 14.41 7.73 26.03
N LYS A 359 13.47 7.56 25.09
CA LYS A 359 13.01 6.24 24.60
C LYS A 359 13.71 5.78 23.31
N ILE A 360 14.44 6.67 22.64
CA ILE A 360 15.13 6.37 21.36
C ILE A 360 16.59 5.93 21.61
N THR A 361 17.12 6.10 22.83
CA THR A 361 18.51 5.79 23.21
C THR A 361 18.64 4.61 24.18
N LYS A 362 17.69 3.66 24.17
CA LYS A 362 17.89 2.39 24.92
C LYS A 362 17.60 1.18 24.04
#